data_9d38471e36dc1fa7c1b697dc80ceb921
#
_entry.id   9d38471e36dc1fa7c1b697dc80ceb921
#
_cell.length_a   1.000
_cell.length_b   1.000
_cell.length_c   1.000
_cell.angle_alpha   90.00
_cell.angle_beta   90.00
_cell.angle_gamma   90.00
#
_symmetry.space_group_name_H-M   'P 1'
#
loop_
_entity.id
_entity.type
_entity.pdbx_description
1 polymer ?
#
loop_
_entity_poly.entity_id
_entity_poly.type
_entity_poly.pdbx_seq_one_letter_code
_entity_poly.pdbx_strand_id
1 'polypeptide(L)'
;MRNALDQLLLPAECLLCRALFSFRDSHRLVCDVCRHRWRPVRAPWCGRCGQPEPLFGRCRLCADWPAALVLARSAVWLDPGARDAVHALKYGGLPRIAADLSSAMASLDLPGREGAWLVPVPLGAGRRRRRGYNQSERLARALARRWQRPVADLLVRVRDTATQTALTPEARLANVAGAFEMRNAEWGMRNRHTPLHSAFRIPHSALILVDDVFTTGATLAEAARALAQAGARTILAVTFGRAVLPDFS
;
A
#
# COMPACT_ATOMS: atom_id res chain seq x y z
N MET A 1 -12.55 25.18 -1.59
CA MET A 1 -11.99 25.87 -0.41
C MET A 1 -13.14 26.04 0.57
N ARG A 2 -12.99 25.62 1.84
CA ARG A 2 -13.98 25.96 2.88
C ARG A 2 -13.81 27.45 3.21
N ASN A 3 -14.91 28.18 3.32
CA ASN A 3 -14.88 29.56 3.74
C ASN A 3 -14.56 29.64 5.25
N ALA A 4 -14.00 30.78 5.73
CA ALA A 4 -13.66 30.95 7.14
C ALA A 4 -14.90 30.77 8.05
N LEU A 5 -16.09 31.18 7.57
CA LEU A 5 -17.38 30.97 8.23
C LEU A 5 -17.74 29.48 8.40
N ASP A 6 -17.46 28.63 7.37
CA ASP A 6 -17.72 27.19 7.46
C ASP A 6 -16.89 26.54 8.56
N GLN A 7 -15.67 27.04 8.79
CA GLN A 7 -14.80 26.50 9.83
C GLN A 7 -15.16 27.00 11.24
N LEU A 8 -15.80 28.14 11.35
CA LEU A 8 -16.34 28.64 12.62
C LEU A 8 -17.53 27.79 13.06
N LEU A 9 -18.37 27.38 12.12
CA LEU A 9 -19.58 26.60 12.38
C LEU A 9 -19.31 25.08 12.43
N LEU A 10 -18.34 24.59 11.63
CA LEU A 10 -17.97 23.18 11.52
C LEU A 10 -16.43 23.06 11.49
N PRO A 11 -15.77 23.22 12.63
CA PRO A 11 -14.34 23.18 12.70
C PRO A 11 -13.80 21.81 12.24
N ALA A 12 -12.75 21.82 11.44
CA ALA A 12 -12.07 20.59 11.06
C ALA A 12 -11.22 20.09 12.23
N GLU A 13 -11.36 18.81 12.53
CA GLU A 13 -10.64 18.14 13.63
C GLU A 13 -9.70 17.04 13.11
N CYS A 14 -8.62 16.82 13.84
CA CYS A 14 -7.76 15.68 13.62
C CYS A 14 -8.51 14.37 13.92
N LEU A 15 -8.53 13.45 12.98
CA LEU A 15 -9.21 12.18 13.10
C LEU A 15 -8.72 11.33 14.29
N LEU A 16 -7.43 11.48 14.66
CA LEU A 16 -6.80 10.65 15.68
C LEU A 16 -6.85 11.26 17.09
N CYS A 17 -6.62 12.58 17.23
CA CYS A 17 -6.54 13.21 18.55
C CYS A 17 -7.62 14.28 18.81
N ARG A 18 -8.51 14.53 17.84
CA ARG A 18 -9.58 15.54 17.89
C ARG A 18 -9.12 16.98 18.05
N ALA A 19 -7.81 17.25 17.97
CA ALA A 19 -7.33 18.64 17.95
C ALA A 19 -7.88 19.39 16.75
N LEU A 20 -8.28 20.63 16.97
CA LEU A 20 -8.78 21.50 15.93
C LEU A 20 -7.67 21.88 14.96
N PHE A 21 -7.97 21.90 13.68
CA PHE A 21 -7.06 22.41 12.66
C PHE A 21 -7.17 23.93 12.53
N SER A 22 -6.05 24.55 12.20
CA SER A 22 -6.06 25.91 11.68
C SER A 22 -6.81 25.95 10.34
N PHE A 23 -7.27 27.14 9.93
CA PHE A 23 -7.91 27.33 8.63
C PHE A 23 -7.05 26.81 7.47
N ARG A 24 -5.74 27.03 7.54
CA ARG A 24 -4.78 26.60 6.52
C ARG A 24 -4.67 25.07 6.41
N ASP A 25 -4.86 24.36 7.51
CA ASP A 25 -4.70 22.89 7.61
C ASP A 25 -6.03 22.14 7.53
N SER A 26 -7.15 22.84 7.37
CA SER A 26 -8.51 22.24 7.34
C SER A 26 -8.74 21.21 6.23
N HIS A 27 -7.83 21.14 5.26
CA HIS A 27 -7.83 20.12 4.20
C HIS A 27 -7.25 18.78 4.63
N ARG A 28 -6.56 18.72 5.78
CA ARG A 28 -5.89 17.52 6.34
C ARG A 28 -6.87 16.74 7.23
N LEU A 29 -6.58 15.46 7.41
CA LEU A 29 -7.32 14.60 8.33
C LEU A 29 -6.47 14.17 9.54
N VAL A 30 -5.14 14.25 9.44
CA VAL A 30 -4.22 13.93 10.54
C VAL A 30 -3.30 15.12 10.80
N CYS A 31 -3.25 15.60 12.04
CA CYS A 31 -2.40 16.74 12.42
C CYS A 31 -0.92 16.33 12.45
N ASP A 32 -0.03 17.32 12.41
CA ASP A 32 1.42 17.08 12.42
C ASP A 32 1.87 16.33 13.68
N VAL A 33 1.32 16.64 14.85
CA VAL A 33 1.64 15.95 16.10
C VAL A 33 1.36 14.45 15.99
N CYS A 34 0.19 14.06 15.49
CA CYS A 34 -0.16 12.66 15.30
C CYS A 34 0.73 11.98 14.25
N ARG A 35 1.09 12.68 13.17
CA ARG A 35 1.99 12.14 12.15
C ARG A 35 3.42 11.94 12.67
N HIS A 36 3.93 12.85 13.51
CA HIS A 36 5.24 12.71 14.14
C HIS A 36 5.29 11.59 15.19
N ARG A 37 4.15 11.21 15.74
CA ARG A 37 4.05 10.06 16.67
C ARG A 37 4.12 8.72 15.96
N TRP A 38 3.89 8.65 14.66
CA TRP A 38 4.07 7.42 13.91
C TRP A 38 5.54 7.01 13.94
N ARG A 39 5.82 5.84 14.47
CA ARG A 39 7.18 5.32 14.63
C ARG A 39 7.72 4.82 13.29
N PRO A 40 8.73 5.46 12.69
CA PRO A 40 9.30 4.99 11.43
C PRO A 40 9.98 3.64 11.60
N VAL A 41 9.87 2.78 10.59
CA VAL A 41 10.65 1.53 10.52
C VAL A 41 12.07 1.90 10.14
N ARG A 42 13.04 1.64 11.06
CA ARG A 42 14.46 2.00 10.89
C ARG A 42 15.34 0.76 10.86
N ALA A 43 16.53 0.89 10.25
CA ALA A 43 17.58 -0.13 10.31
C ALA A 43 18.04 -0.39 11.78
N PRO A 44 18.65 -1.56 12.07
CA PRO A 44 19.00 -2.63 11.13
C PRO A 44 17.79 -3.47 10.71
N TRP A 45 17.76 -3.87 9.44
CA TRP A 45 16.69 -4.67 8.88
C TRP A 45 17.19 -5.61 7.78
N CYS A 46 16.40 -6.64 7.48
CA CYS A 46 16.62 -7.47 6.30
C CYS A 46 16.64 -6.59 5.03
N GLY A 47 17.74 -6.62 4.28
CA GLY A 47 17.92 -5.82 3.07
C GLY A 47 16.77 -5.99 2.07
N ARG A 48 16.15 -7.18 2.02
CA ARG A 48 15.08 -7.50 1.08
C ARG A 48 13.69 -7.09 1.57
N CYS A 49 13.24 -7.55 2.73
CA CYS A 49 11.85 -7.34 3.15
C CYS A 49 11.66 -6.25 4.21
N GLY A 50 12.74 -5.67 4.74
CA GLY A 50 12.66 -4.66 5.79
C GLY A 50 12.20 -5.19 7.16
N GLN A 51 12.20 -6.52 7.37
CA GLN A 51 12.00 -7.10 8.69
C GLN A 51 13.20 -6.72 9.58
N PRO A 52 13.01 -6.42 10.86
CA PRO A 52 14.14 -6.33 11.78
C PRO A 52 15.07 -7.52 11.60
N GLU A 53 16.36 -7.28 11.58
CA GLU A 53 17.34 -8.28 11.22
C GLU A 53 17.30 -9.42 12.23
N PRO A 54 17.14 -10.68 11.80
CA PRO A 54 17.21 -11.80 12.71
C PRO A 54 18.62 -11.88 13.30
N LEU A 55 18.72 -12.16 14.57
CA LEU A 55 20.01 -12.28 15.28
C LEU A 55 20.92 -13.36 14.65
N PHE A 56 20.32 -14.36 13.97
CA PHE A 56 21.03 -15.44 13.31
C PHE A 56 20.32 -15.92 12.04
N GLY A 57 21.08 -16.18 10.98
CA GLY A 57 20.64 -16.89 9.77
C GLY A 57 19.89 -16.02 8.74
N ARG A 58 19.25 -16.69 7.78
CA ARG A 58 18.51 -16.04 6.69
C ARG A 58 17.13 -15.60 7.16
N CYS A 59 16.67 -14.45 6.68
CA CYS A 59 15.32 -13.99 6.93
C CYS A 59 14.28 -14.95 6.35
N ARG A 60 13.56 -15.66 7.23
CA ARG A 60 12.54 -16.66 6.84
C ARG A 60 11.34 -16.01 6.13
N LEU A 61 11.06 -14.72 6.42
CA LEU A 61 9.87 -14.04 5.91
C LEU A 61 9.90 -13.83 4.38
N CYS A 62 11.06 -13.62 3.81
CA CYS A 62 11.22 -13.36 2.37
C CYS A 62 12.00 -14.46 1.62
N ALA A 63 12.25 -15.61 2.25
CA ALA A 63 12.99 -16.72 1.63
C ALA A 63 12.34 -17.18 0.33
N ASP A 64 11.02 -17.36 0.32
CA ASP A 64 10.23 -17.90 -0.79
C ASP A 64 9.63 -16.84 -1.72
N TRP A 65 10.11 -15.61 -1.63
CA TRP A 65 9.65 -14.55 -2.53
C TRP A 65 10.15 -14.76 -3.95
N PRO A 66 9.37 -14.43 -4.98
CA PRO A 66 9.85 -14.48 -6.36
C PRO A 66 11.10 -13.61 -6.52
N ALA A 67 12.08 -14.07 -7.29
CA ALA A 67 13.34 -13.36 -7.48
C ALA A 67 13.15 -11.90 -7.96
N ALA A 68 12.14 -11.68 -8.78
CA ALA A 68 11.78 -10.34 -9.27
C ALA A 68 11.37 -9.35 -8.16
N LEU A 69 10.85 -9.80 -7.01
CA LEU A 69 10.55 -8.94 -5.85
C LEU A 69 11.83 -8.71 -5.06
N VAL A 70 12.56 -7.66 -5.42
CA VAL A 70 13.90 -7.41 -4.90
C VAL A 70 13.90 -6.67 -3.56
N LEU A 71 12.87 -5.86 -3.31
CA LEU A 71 12.83 -5.00 -2.13
C LEU A 71 11.40 -4.72 -1.67
N ALA A 72 11.16 -4.72 -0.35
CA ALA A 72 9.96 -4.16 0.25
C ALA A 72 10.32 -3.24 1.42
N ARG A 73 9.64 -2.10 1.53
CA ARG A 73 9.79 -1.14 2.63
C ARG A 73 8.43 -0.70 3.15
N SER A 74 8.39 -0.48 4.46
CA SER A 74 7.22 0.07 5.15
C SER A 74 7.61 1.37 5.83
N ALA A 75 6.72 2.36 5.79
CA ALA A 75 7.05 3.69 6.33
C ALA A 75 7.10 3.68 7.86
N VAL A 76 6.11 3.07 8.50
CA VAL A 76 5.95 3.14 9.95
C VAL A 76 5.57 1.78 10.55
N TRP A 77 5.84 1.60 11.83
CA TRP A 77 5.27 0.50 12.60
C TRP A 77 3.76 0.68 12.74
N LEU A 78 3.02 -0.42 12.67
CA LEU A 78 1.56 -0.42 12.84
C LEU A 78 1.20 -0.38 14.34
N ASP A 79 1.63 0.69 15.01
CA ASP A 79 1.22 1.03 16.38
C ASP A 79 -0.26 1.45 16.41
N PRO A 80 -0.86 1.71 17.60
CA PRO A 80 -2.27 2.07 17.69
C PRO A 80 -2.66 3.26 16.80
N GLY A 81 -1.90 4.35 16.80
CA GLY A 81 -2.22 5.53 15.99
C GLY A 81 -2.12 5.29 14.48
N ALA A 82 -1.11 4.54 14.03
CA ALA A 82 -0.99 4.14 12.64
C ALA A 82 -2.09 3.15 12.23
N ARG A 83 -2.49 2.25 13.14
CA ARG A 83 -3.60 1.30 12.93
C ARG A 83 -4.93 2.03 12.76
N ASP A 84 -5.21 3.03 13.59
CA ASP A 84 -6.44 3.83 13.49
C ASP A 84 -6.51 4.60 12.18
N ALA A 85 -5.38 5.14 11.71
CA ALA A 85 -5.30 5.80 10.41
C ALA A 85 -5.57 4.83 9.24
N VAL A 86 -5.01 3.61 9.29
CA VAL A 86 -5.30 2.54 8.31
C VAL A 86 -6.76 2.09 8.41
N HIS A 87 -7.31 1.99 9.62
CA HIS A 87 -8.71 1.64 9.83
C HIS A 87 -9.65 2.67 9.20
N ALA A 88 -9.36 3.95 9.39
CA ALA A 88 -10.11 5.04 8.76
C ALA A 88 -10.06 4.97 7.22
N LEU A 89 -8.89 4.64 6.65
CA LEU A 89 -8.74 4.40 5.22
C LEU A 89 -9.54 3.18 4.75
N LYS A 90 -9.66 2.12 5.55
CA LYS A 90 -10.32 0.86 5.14
C LYS A 90 -11.83 0.88 5.37
N TYR A 91 -12.29 1.48 6.45
CA TYR A 91 -13.65 1.30 6.97
C TYR A 91 -14.36 2.60 7.32
N GLY A 92 -13.63 3.69 7.49
CA GLY A 92 -14.19 5.00 7.84
C GLY A 92 -14.77 5.79 6.67
N GLY A 93 -14.77 5.26 5.44
CA GLY A 93 -15.25 6.01 4.27
C GLY A 93 -14.41 7.26 3.95
N LEU A 94 -13.17 7.32 4.42
CA LEU A 94 -12.30 8.51 4.34
C LEU A 94 -11.10 8.29 3.38
N PRO A 95 -11.33 8.14 2.07
CA PRO A 95 -10.23 7.91 1.12
C PRO A 95 -9.21 9.06 1.08
N ARG A 96 -9.59 10.26 1.53
CA ARG A 96 -8.71 11.43 1.57
C ARG A 96 -7.54 11.27 2.54
N ILE A 97 -7.65 10.42 3.59
CA ILE A 97 -6.56 10.15 4.53
C ILE A 97 -5.32 9.56 3.83
N ALA A 98 -5.49 8.98 2.63
CA ALA A 98 -4.38 8.49 1.82
C ALA A 98 -3.32 9.58 1.54
N ALA A 99 -3.70 10.85 1.51
CA ALA A 99 -2.77 11.96 1.34
C ALA A 99 -1.84 12.12 2.56
N ASP A 100 -2.37 11.96 3.77
CA ASP A 100 -1.59 12.01 5.01
C ASP A 100 -0.69 10.78 5.15
N LEU A 101 -1.22 9.58 4.89
CA LEU A 101 -0.45 8.33 4.91
C LEU A 101 0.69 8.32 3.88
N SER A 102 0.41 8.80 2.66
CA SER A 102 1.42 8.88 1.60
C SER A 102 2.55 9.84 1.93
N SER A 103 2.37 10.80 2.84
CA SER A 103 3.46 11.68 3.27
C SER A 103 4.56 10.92 4.01
N ALA A 104 4.20 9.98 4.87
CA ALA A 104 5.16 9.10 5.53
C ALA A 104 5.81 8.11 4.54
N MET A 105 5.03 7.59 3.58
CA MET A 105 5.57 6.70 2.55
C MET A 105 6.53 7.40 1.59
N ALA A 106 6.34 8.69 1.35
CA ALA A 106 7.17 9.47 0.42
C ALA A 106 8.64 9.61 0.84
N SER A 107 8.92 9.49 2.14
CA SER A 107 10.28 9.53 2.70
C SER A 107 11.04 8.22 2.58
N LEU A 108 10.40 7.14 2.08
CA LEU A 108 11.08 5.86 1.89
C LEU A 108 12.17 5.97 0.83
N ASP A 109 13.35 5.50 1.18
CA ASP A 109 14.45 5.34 0.24
C ASP A 109 14.27 4.05 -0.57
N LEU A 110 14.19 4.21 -1.88
CA LEU A 110 13.97 3.13 -2.83
C LEU A 110 14.89 3.29 -4.04
N PRO A 111 15.90 2.45 -4.16
CA PRO A 111 16.76 2.43 -5.34
C PRO A 111 15.94 2.20 -6.63
N GLY A 112 16.17 2.99 -7.66
CA GLY A 112 15.49 2.85 -8.95
C GLY A 112 14.05 3.37 -9.01
N ARG A 113 13.64 4.16 -8.01
CA ARG A 113 12.31 4.80 -7.96
C ARG A 113 12.08 5.75 -9.15
N GLU A 114 13.12 6.40 -9.64
CA GLU A 114 13.04 7.47 -10.63
C GLU A 114 12.42 7.05 -11.96
N GLY A 115 12.61 5.81 -12.38
CA GLY A 115 12.03 5.25 -13.60
C GLY A 115 10.81 4.36 -13.36
N ALA A 116 10.39 4.18 -12.11
CA ALA A 116 9.42 3.16 -11.77
C ALA A 116 7.96 3.59 -11.98
N TRP A 117 7.09 2.61 -12.18
CA TRP A 117 5.64 2.77 -12.21
C TRP A 117 5.02 2.23 -10.91
N LEU A 118 4.07 2.97 -10.34
CA LEU A 118 3.33 2.54 -9.16
C LEU A 118 2.20 1.60 -9.57
N VAL A 119 2.14 0.43 -8.94
CA VAL A 119 1.13 -0.58 -9.20
C VAL A 119 0.35 -0.84 -7.91
N PRO A 120 -0.89 -0.36 -7.79
CA PRO A 120 -1.70 -0.63 -6.61
C PRO A 120 -2.09 -2.11 -6.54
N VAL A 121 -1.94 -2.72 -5.37
CA VAL A 121 -2.45 -4.07 -5.12
C VAL A 121 -3.99 -4.05 -5.19
N PRO A 122 -4.62 -4.89 -6.04
CA PRO A 122 -6.06 -4.86 -6.20
C PRO A 122 -6.78 -5.47 -5.01
N LEU A 123 -7.91 -4.85 -4.66
CA LEU A 123 -8.86 -5.36 -3.69
C LEU A 123 -9.82 -6.36 -4.37
N GLY A 124 -10.22 -7.41 -3.66
CA GLY A 124 -11.23 -8.35 -4.15
C GLY A 124 -12.58 -7.66 -4.42
N ALA A 125 -13.32 -8.15 -5.41
CA ALA A 125 -14.53 -7.52 -5.93
C ALA A 125 -15.59 -7.27 -4.84
N GLY A 126 -15.81 -8.25 -3.96
CA GLY A 126 -16.76 -8.12 -2.84
C GLY A 126 -16.37 -7.01 -1.86
N ARG A 127 -15.07 -6.94 -1.50
CA ARG A 127 -14.57 -5.87 -0.62
C ARG A 127 -14.59 -4.51 -1.30
N ARG A 128 -14.29 -4.43 -2.60
CA ARG A 128 -14.36 -3.19 -3.39
C ARG A 128 -15.79 -2.64 -3.42
N ARG A 129 -16.80 -3.49 -3.63
CA ARG A 129 -18.21 -3.07 -3.60
C ARG A 129 -18.63 -2.53 -2.23
N ARG A 130 -18.28 -3.22 -1.14
CA ARG A 130 -18.61 -2.76 0.23
C ARG A 130 -17.89 -1.48 0.63
N ARG A 131 -16.64 -1.30 0.20
CA ARG A 131 -15.80 -0.14 0.57
C ARG A 131 -15.99 1.07 -0.35
N GLY A 132 -16.45 0.83 -1.60
CA GLY A 132 -16.58 1.85 -2.63
C GLY A 132 -15.28 2.24 -3.34
N TYR A 133 -14.11 1.84 -2.82
CA TYR A 133 -12.79 2.14 -3.40
C TYR A 133 -11.73 1.09 -3.01
N ASN A 134 -10.61 1.11 -3.73
CA ASN A 134 -9.40 0.36 -3.38
C ASN A 134 -8.45 1.29 -2.59
N GLN A 135 -8.12 0.93 -1.34
CA GLN A 135 -7.22 1.70 -0.48
C GLN A 135 -5.80 1.83 -1.07
N SER A 136 -5.28 0.75 -1.66
CA SER A 136 -3.95 0.73 -2.26
C SER A 136 -3.88 1.63 -3.49
N GLU A 137 -4.98 1.74 -4.26
CA GLU A 137 -5.10 2.70 -5.37
C GLU A 137 -5.10 4.15 -4.86
N ARG A 138 -5.80 4.45 -3.76
CA ARG A 138 -5.80 5.79 -3.16
C ARG A 138 -4.40 6.18 -2.68
N LEU A 139 -3.69 5.25 -2.04
CA LEU A 139 -2.29 5.45 -1.62
C LEU A 139 -1.38 5.64 -2.82
N ALA A 140 -1.47 4.78 -3.85
CA ALA A 140 -0.66 4.88 -5.05
C ALA A 140 -0.85 6.22 -5.77
N ARG A 141 -2.09 6.68 -5.95
CA ARG A 141 -2.39 7.99 -6.55
C ARG A 141 -1.87 9.17 -5.71
N ALA A 142 -1.95 9.08 -4.37
CA ALA A 142 -1.42 10.12 -3.49
C ALA A 142 0.10 10.15 -3.53
N LEU A 143 0.75 8.99 -3.54
CA LEU A 143 2.19 8.83 -3.62
C LEU A 143 2.74 9.25 -5.00
N ALA A 144 2.01 8.94 -6.06
CA ALA A 144 2.34 9.32 -7.44
C ALA A 144 2.53 10.83 -7.61
N ARG A 145 1.66 11.63 -6.98
CA ARG A 145 1.79 13.10 -7.01
C ARG A 145 3.06 13.58 -6.30
N ARG A 146 3.48 12.89 -5.22
CA ARG A 146 4.68 13.27 -4.45
C ARG A 146 5.97 12.85 -5.16
N TRP A 147 5.97 11.68 -5.77
CA TRP A 147 7.12 11.14 -6.46
C TRP A 147 7.16 11.51 -7.94
N GLN A 148 6.11 12.12 -8.46
CA GLN A 148 5.95 12.43 -9.90
C GLN A 148 6.12 11.16 -10.76
N ARG A 149 5.44 10.08 -10.35
CA ARG A 149 5.51 8.77 -11.01
C ARG A 149 4.15 8.35 -11.54
N PRO A 150 4.09 7.66 -12.70
CA PRO A 150 2.85 7.14 -13.22
C PRO A 150 2.28 6.03 -12.34
N VAL A 151 0.96 5.89 -12.37
CA VAL A 151 0.24 4.76 -11.77
C VAL A 151 -0.31 3.89 -12.87
N ALA A 152 -0.06 2.58 -12.79
CA ALA A 152 -0.57 1.60 -13.72
C ALA A 152 -1.41 0.53 -12.99
N ASP A 153 -2.63 0.32 -13.45
CA ASP A 153 -3.53 -0.71 -12.93
C ASP A 153 -3.29 -2.04 -13.66
N LEU A 154 -2.17 -2.68 -13.35
CA LEU A 154 -1.66 -3.88 -14.03
C LEU A 154 -2.23 -5.19 -13.50
N LEU A 155 -2.79 -5.19 -12.30
CA LEU A 155 -3.22 -6.40 -11.62
C LEU A 155 -4.73 -6.45 -11.47
N VAL A 156 -5.27 -7.65 -11.52
CA VAL A 156 -6.62 -7.98 -11.11
C VAL A 156 -6.58 -9.04 -10.04
N ARG A 157 -7.49 -8.95 -9.06
CA ARG A 157 -7.69 -10.02 -8.07
C ARG A 157 -8.81 -10.92 -8.57
N VAL A 158 -8.46 -12.12 -8.99
CA VAL A 158 -9.37 -13.10 -9.60
C VAL A 158 -10.10 -13.96 -8.58
N ARG A 159 -9.57 -14.06 -7.34
CA ARG A 159 -10.16 -14.85 -6.27
C ARG A 159 -10.38 -14.00 -5.01
N ASP A 160 -11.63 -13.95 -4.53
CA ASP A 160 -11.90 -13.39 -3.21
C ASP A 160 -11.36 -14.34 -2.13
N THR A 161 -10.51 -13.83 -1.26
CA THR A 161 -9.89 -14.59 -0.17
C THR A 161 -10.48 -14.16 1.16
N ALA A 162 -10.48 -15.05 2.16
CA ALA A 162 -10.95 -14.73 3.50
C ALA A 162 -10.17 -13.54 4.12
N THR A 163 -10.75 -12.89 5.11
CA THR A 163 -10.11 -11.80 5.84
C THR A 163 -8.89 -12.33 6.58
N GLN A 164 -7.72 -11.75 6.33
CA GLN A 164 -6.43 -12.25 6.85
C GLN A 164 -6.18 -11.97 8.34
N THR A 165 -7.05 -11.20 9.00
CA THR A 165 -6.85 -10.77 10.40
C THR A 165 -6.82 -11.90 11.42
N ALA A 166 -7.49 -13.02 11.14
CA ALA A 166 -7.58 -14.19 12.02
C ALA A 166 -6.72 -15.39 11.56
N LEU A 167 -5.90 -15.24 10.49
CA LEU A 167 -5.14 -16.35 9.91
C LEU A 167 -3.70 -16.39 10.44
N THR A 168 -3.16 -17.60 10.63
CA THR A 168 -1.72 -17.82 10.87
C THR A 168 -0.88 -17.36 9.67
N PRO A 169 0.44 -17.14 9.83
CA PRO A 169 1.31 -16.77 8.72
C PRO A 169 1.24 -17.73 7.53
N GLU A 170 1.25 -19.04 7.76
CA GLU A 170 1.15 -20.10 6.75
C GLU A 170 -0.21 -20.06 6.05
N ALA A 171 -1.30 -19.93 6.81
CA ALA A 171 -2.64 -19.82 6.28
C ALA A 171 -2.83 -18.53 5.43
N ARG A 172 -2.09 -17.45 5.73
CA ARG A 172 -2.08 -16.24 4.89
C ARG A 172 -1.42 -16.47 3.54
N LEU A 173 -0.33 -17.24 3.50
CA LEU A 173 0.33 -17.61 2.24
C LEU A 173 -0.62 -18.45 1.36
N ALA A 174 -1.20 -19.51 1.92
CA ALA A 174 -2.14 -20.37 1.21
C ALA A 174 -3.41 -19.63 0.75
N ASN A 175 -3.88 -18.68 1.57
CA ASN A 175 -5.09 -17.90 1.28
C ASN A 175 -4.94 -16.99 0.06
N VAL A 176 -3.73 -16.49 -0.25
CA VAL A 176 -3.51 -15.56 -1.37
C VAL A 176 -2.90 -16.23 -2.60
N ALA A 177 -2.49 -17.51 -2.54
CA ALA A 177 -1.92 -18.21 -3.68
C ALA A 177 -2.88 -18.21 -4.89
N GLY A 178 -2.40 -17.81 -6.08
CA GLY A 178 -3.20 -17.69 -7.31
C GLY A 178 -4.33 -16.63 -7.25
N ALA A 179 -4.24 -15.67 -6.32
CA ALA A 179 -5.29 -14.66 -6.17
C ALA A 179 -5.15 -13.48 -7.14
N PHE A 180 -4.00 -13.33 -7.79
CA PHE A 180 -3.72 -12.21 -8.68
C PHE A 180 -3.33 -12.70 -10.07
N GLU A 181 -3.79 -11.95 -11.06
CA GLU A 181 -3.40 -12.10 -12.46
C GLU A 181 -3.05 -10.74 -13.05
N MET A 182 -2.24 -10.74 -14.10
CA MET A 182 -2.04 -9.53 -14.87
C MET A 182 -3.30 -9.19 -15.65
N ARG A 183 -3.66 -7.93 -15.66
CA ARG A 183 -4.75 -7.41 -16.46
C ARG A 183 -4.37 -7.45 -17.96
N ASN A 184 -5.01 -8.29 -18.73
CA ASN A 184 -4.84 -8.36 -20.17
C ASN A 184 -5.74 -7.35 -20.89
N ALA A 185 -5.52 -7.15 -22.22
CA ALA A 185 -6.31 -6.23 -23.04
C ALA A 185 -7.81 -6.58 -23.06
N GLU A 186 -8.18 -7.86 -22.98
CA GLU A 186 -9.57 -8.32 -22.97
C GLU A 186 -10.33 -7.90 -21.70
N TRP A 187 -9.63 -7.78 -20.56
CA TRP A 187 -10.23 -7.27 -19.32
C TRP A 187 -10.63 -5.78 -19.44
N GLY A 188 -9.87 -5.00 -20.22
CA GLY A 188 -10.17 -3.58 -20.50
C GLY A 188 -11.44 -3.40 -21.33
N MET A 189 -11.76 -4.34 -22.21
CA MET A 189 -12.97 -4.29 -23.05
C MET A 189 -14.26 -4.58 -22.29
N ARG A 190 -14.23 -5.32 -21.21
CA ARG A 190 -15.41 -5.59 -20.34
C ARG A 190 -15.76 -4.43 -19.41
N ASN A 191 -14.82 -3.54 -19.13
CA ASN A 191 -15.02 -2.36 -18.27
C ASN A 191 -14.77 -1.09 -19.06
N ARG A 192 -15.81 -0.51 -19.67
CA ARG A 192 -15.85 0.56 -20.67
C ARG A 192 -15.29 1.94 -20.28
N HIS A 193 -14.33 2.08 -19.36
CA HIS A 193 -13.89 3.42 -18.93
C HIS A 193 -12.41 3.76 -19.12
N THR A 194 -11.61 2.92 -19.78
CA THR A 194 -10.26 3.30 -20.18
C THR A 194 -9.88 2.55 -21.45
N PRO A 195 -9.68 3.23 -22.59
CA PRO A 195 -9.15 2.60 -23.79
C PRO A 195 -7.69 2.23 -23.53
N LEU A 196 -7.43 0.95 -23.27
CA LEU A 196 -6.11 0.38 -23.29
C LEU A 196 -5.77 0.06 -24.75
N HIS A 197 -4.96 0.92 -25.35
CA HIS A 197 -4.36 0.64 -26.66
C HIS A 197 -3.64 -0.71 -26.62
N SER A 198 -3.77 -1.45 -27.71
CA SER A 198 -3.20 -2.74 -28.05
C SER A 198 -1.83 -3.01 -27.42
N ALA A 199 -1.67 -4.22 -26.84
CA ALA A 199 -0.43 -4.77 -26.29
C ALA A 199 0.20 -3.92 -25.18
N PHE A 200 -0.39 -3.97 -23.97
CA PHE A 200 0.25 -3.42 -22.78
C PHE A 200 1.52 -4.23 -22.50
N ARG A 201 2.64 -3.75 -23.01
CA ARG A 201 3.96 -4.27 -22.62
C ARG A 201 4.26 -3.78 -21.23
N ILE A 202 4.67 -4.68 -20.33
CA ILE A 202 5.26 -4.28 -19.03
C ILE A 202 6.42 -3.33 -19.35
N PRO A 203 6.45 -2.13 -18.76
CA PRO A 203 7.58 -1.23 -18.96
C PRO A 203 8.88 -1.95 -18.58
N HIS A 204 9.95 -1.76 -19.33
CA HIS A 204 11.28 -2.26 -18.96
C HIS A 204 11.81 -1.63 -17.66
N SER A 205 11.15 -0.61 -17.16
CA SER A 205 11.40 0.06 -15.90
C SER A 205 10.89 -0.76 -14.71
N ALA A 206 11.42 -0.46 -13.53
CA ALA A 206 10.98 -1.09 -12.29
C ALA A 206 9.49 -0.83 -12.00
N LEU A 207 8.82 -1.79 -11.38
CA LEU A 207 7.46 -1.65 -10.85
C LEU A 207 7.51 -1.51 -9.33
N ILE A 208 6.68 -0.65 -8.77
CA ILE A 208 6.54 -0.49 -7.31
C ILE A 208 5.12 -0.89 -6.92
N LEU A 209 4.97 -2.05 -6.30
CA LEU A 209 3.72 -2.45 -5.67
C LEU A 209 3.40 -1.54 -4.49
N VAL A 210 2.17 -1.05 -4.43
CA VAL A 210 1.70 -0.20 -3.32
C VAL A 210 0.57 -0.89 -2.59
N ASP A 211 0.74 -1.06 -1.25
CA ASP A 211 -0.32 -1.57 -0.38
C ASP A 211 -0.36 -0.77 0.93
N ASP A 212 -1.36 -1.01 1.78
CA ASP A 212 -1.52 -0.27 3.03
C ASP A 212 -0.69 -0.86 4.17
N VAL A 213 -0.66 -2.18 4.35
CA VAL A 213 0.00 -2.85 5.47
C VAL A 213 0.78 -4.07 5.03
N PHE A 214 2.02 -4.12 5.46
CA PHE A 214 2.85 -5.31 5.42
C PHE A 214 2.63 -6.13 6.70
N THR A 215 2.20 -7.37 6.54
CA THR A 215 2.17 -8.37 7.61
C THR A 215 3.23 -9.43 7.36
N THR A 216 2.90 -10.52 6.70
CA THR A 216 3.85 -11.56 6.26
C THR A 216 4.46 -11.28 4.88
N GLY A 217 3.98 -10.29 4.15
CA GLY A 217 4.37 -10.03 2.78
C GLY A 217 3.73 -10.96 1.74
N ALA A 218 2.87 -11.90 2.16
CA ALA A 218 2.23 -12.89 1.27
C ALA A 218 1.48 -12.23 0.10
N THR A 219 0.72 -11.18 0.36
CA THR A 219 -0.01 -10.43 -0.68
C THR A 219 0.93 -9.80 -1.70
N LEU A 220 2.03 -9.18 -1.23
CA LEU A 220 3.01 -8.54 -2.10
C LEU A 220 3.79 -9.58 -2.91
N ALA A 221 4.16 -10.71 -2.29
CA ALA A 221 4.87 -11.79 -2.97
C ALA A 221 4.00 -12.40 -4.08
N GLU A 222 2.71 -12.62 -3.82
CA GLU A 222 1.82 -13.20 -4.82
C GLU A 222 1.49 -12.20 -5.96
N ALA A 223 1.28 -10.94 -5.64
CA ALA A 223 1.12 -9.89 -6.63
C ALA A 223 2.39 -9.74 -7.52
N ALA A 224 3.56 -9.83 -6.89
CA ALA A 224 4.84 -9.82 -7.60
C ALA A 224 5.04 -11.07 -8.47
N ARG A 225 4.57 -12.25 -8.03
CA ARG A 225 4.63 -13.48 -8.82
C ARG A 225 3.81 -13.35 -10.10
N ALA A 226 2.59 -12.80 -10.03
CA ALA A 226 1.77 -12.55 -11.21
C ALA A 226 2.42 -11.57 -12.19
N LEU A 227 3.05 -10.50 -11.71
CA LEU A 227 3.79 -9.56 -12.56
C LEU A 227 5.05 -10.18 -13.17
N ALA A 228 5.78 -11.00 -12.40
CA ALA A 228 6.97 -11.69 -12.87
C ALA A 228 6.66 -12.72 -13.98
N GLN A 229 5.55 -13.46 -13.82
CA GLN A 229 5.06 -14.38 -14.86
C GLN A 229 4.71 -13.64 -16.16
N ALA A 230 4.27 -12.41 -16.06
CA ALA A 230 4.01 -11.54 -17.21
C ALA A 230 5.26 -10.82 -17.74
N GLY A 231 6.47 -11.09 -17.19
CA GLY A 231 7.74 -10.59 -17.68
C GLY A 231 8.36 -9.43 -16.88
N ALA A 232 7.79 -9.02 -15.74
CA ALA A 232 8.43 -8.01 -14.90
C ALA A 232 9.70 -8.57 -14.26
N ARG A 233 10.82 -7.84 -14.40
CA ARG A 233 12.14 -8.27 -13.92
C ARG A 233 12.53 -7.65 -12.58
N THR A 234 12.08 -6.41 -12.34
CA THR A 234 12.41 -5.66 -11.12
C THR A 234 11.15 -5.13 -10.50
N ILE A 235 10.80 -5.66 -9.34
CA ILE A 235 9.62 -5.28 -8.57
C ILE A 235 10.09 -4.85 -7.18
N LEU A 236 9.67 -3.65 -6.79
CA LEU A 236 9.78 -3.12 -5.46
C LEU A 236 8.39 -3.14 -4.81
N ALA A 237 8.33 -3.00 -3.49
CA ALA A 237 7.07 -2.86 -2.79
C ALA A 237 7.15 -1.80 -1.69
N VAL A 238 6.07 -1.04 -1.51
CA VAL A 238 5.95 -0.07 -0.43
C VAL A 238 4.62 -0.21 0.27
N THR A 239 4.65 -0.07 1.60
CA THR A 239 3.43 -0.01 2.41
C THR A 239 3.51 1.15 3.40
N PHE A 240 2.36 1.61 3.86
CA PHE A 240 2.32 2.59 4.95
C PHE A 240 2.75 1.93 6.26
N GLY A 241 2.06 0.87 6.69
CA GLY A 241 2.28 0.24 7.99
C GLY A 241 2.97 -1.10 7.91
N ARG A 242 3.76 -1.42 8.93
CA ARG A 242 4.34 -2.74 9.16
C ARG A 242 3.79 -3.31 10.46
N ALA A 243 3.17 -4.48 10.38
CA ALA A 243 2.72 -5.20 11.56
C ALA A 243 3.92 -5.83 12.27
N VAL A 244 3.91 -5.77 13.60
CA VAL A 244 4.82 -6.56 14.44
C VAL A 244 4.30 -8.00 14.43
N LEU A 245 5.17 -8.94 14.12
CA LEU A 245 4.86 -10.37 14.19
C LEU A 245 5.37 -10.91 15.53
N PRO A 246 4.55 -11.62 16.32
CA PRO A 246 4.93 -12.10 17.66
C PRO A 246 6.18 -12.99 17.67
N ASP A 247 6.41 -13.74 16.59
CA ASP A 247 7.54 -14.70 16.48
C ASP A 247 8.88 -14.06 16.08
N PHE A 248 8.92 -12.74 16.01
CA PHE A 248 10.12 -11.97 15.61
C PHE A 248 10.45 -10.84 16.59
N SER A 249 9.85 -10.88 17.79
CA SER A 249 10.15 -9.93 18.87
C SER A 249 11.20 -10.48 19.83
#